data_c1dde5f0c463ff4c079aa585845c3b14
#
_entry.id   c1dde5f0c463ff4c079aa585845c3b14
#
_cell.length_a   1.000
_cell.length_b   1.000
_cell.length_c   1.000
_cell.angle_alpha   90.00
_cell.angle_beta   90.00
_cell.angle_gamma   90.00
#
_symmetry.space_group_name_H-M   'P 1'
#
loop_
_entity.id
_entity.type
_entity.pdbx_description
1 polymer ?
#
loop_
_entity_poly.entity_id
_entity_poly.type
_entity_poly.pdbx_seq_one_letter_code
_entity_poly.pdbx_strand_id
1 'polypeptide(L)'
;DTLVEPQILLPDNKVCLRLPGTDGKAKMSKSLGNCIYLSDTEEDVKKKVMSMYTDPDHIKVSDPGKIEGNTVFTYLDAFSKEEDFGLFLPEYNNLDELKDHYKRGGLGDVKVKKFLLNVLNKELEPIRNRRHEYEKDIPYVYEILKQGTKNAYEVAEQTLSEVKAAMKINYFDDVQLIKAQSEKYSG
;
A
#
# COMPACT_ATOMS: atom_id res chain seq x y z
N ASP A 1 13.09 -20.52 22.19
CA ASP A 1 13.43 -19.55 21.15
C ASP A 1 13.07 -18.15 21.62
N THR A 2 14.05 -17.25 21.65
CA THR A 2 13.85 -15.88 22.14
C THR A 2 13.16 -14.98 21.12
N LEU A 3 13.37 -15.25 19.83
CA LEU A 3 12.74 -14.52 18.75
C LEU A 3 11.71 -15.38 18.03
N VAL A 4 10.60 -14.77 17.66
CA VAL A 4 9.56 -15.43 16.85
C VAL A 4 9.98 -15.41 15.39
N GLU A 5 9.91 -16.56 14.73
CA GLU A 5 10.15 -16.67 13.28
C GLU A 5 9.02 -15.96 12.53
N PRO A 6 9.34 -14.94 11.70
CA PRO A 6 8.33 -14.22 10.94
C PRO A 6 7.76 -15.08 9.82
N GLN A 7 6.43 -15.02 9.64
CA GLN A 7 5.77 -15.64 8.51
C GLN A 7 5.37 -14.57 7.49
N ILE A 8 5.53 -14.91 6.20
CA ILE A 8 5.16 -14.02 5.12
C ILE A 8 3.63 -13.96 4.99
N LEU A 9 3.07 -12.75 4.96
CA LEU A 9 1.68 -12.49 4.62
C LEU A 9 1.62 -11.78 3.26
N LEU A 10 1.02 -12.43 2.28
CA LEU A 10 0.86 -11.89 0.93
C LEU A 10 -0.62 -11.58 0.68
N PRO A 11 -0.95 -10.57 -0.14
CA PRO A 11 -2.31 -10.33 -0.57
C PRO A 11 -2.83 -11.48 -1.45
N ASP A 12 -4.11 -11.80 -1.32
CA ASP A 12 -4.77 -12.84 -2.12
C ASP A 12 -4.77 -12.48 -3.62
N ASN A 13 -5.02 -11.21 -3.92
CA ASN A 13 -4.92 -10.71 -5.29
C ASN A 13 -3.44 -10.48 -5.68
N LYS A 14 -2.92 -11.35 -6.55
CA LYS A 14 -1.53 -11.30 -7.00
C LYS A 14 -1.14 -10.01 -7.72
N VAL A 15 -2.09 -9.31 -8.34
CA VAL A 15 -1.86 -8.00 -8.97
C VAL A 15 -1.41 -6.97 -7.94
N CYS A 16 -1.90 -7.08 -6.69
CA CYS A 16 -1.53 -6.20 -5.58
C CYS A 16 -0.12 -6.43 -5.02
N LEU A 17 0.57 -7.52 -5.41
CA LEU A 17 1.95 -7.77 -4.97
C LEU A 17 2.91 -6.67 -5.42
N ARG A 18 2.70 -6.13 -6.62
CA ARG A 18 3.54 -5.07 -7.17
C ARG A 18 2.78 -4.25 -8.21
N LEU A 19 2.19 -3.16 -7.78
CA LEU A 19 1.56 -2.22 -8.70
C LEU A 19 2.62 -1.40 -9.47
N PRO A 20 2.45 -1.24 -10.79
CA PRO A 20 3.27 -0.33 -11.58
C PRO A 20 2.98 1.12 -11.18
N GLY A 21 3.93 2.01 -11.41
CA GLY A 21 3.69 3.45 -11.34
C GLY A 21 2.72 3.91 -12.42
N THR A 22 2.22 5.14 -12.30
CA THR A 22 1.31 5.74 -13.30
C THR A 22 1.93 5.85 -14.70
N ASP A 23 3.26 5.81 -14.78
CA ASP A 23 4.04 5.79 -16.01
C ASP A 23 4.10 4.42 -16.72
N GLY A 24 3.63 3.36 -16.07
CA GLY A 24 3.63 1.98 -16.60
C GLY A 24 5.02 1.33 -16.74
N LYS A 25 6.09 1.98 -16.31
CA LYS A 25 7.48 1.52 -16.55
C LYS A 25 8.12 0.90 -15.32
N ALA A 26 8.05 1.57 -14.19
CA ALA A 26 8.67 1.13 -12.94
C ALA A 26 7.61 0.86 -11.87
N LYS A 27 8.02 0.23 -10.77
CA LYS A 27 7.14 0.14 -9.59
C LYS A 27 6.79 1.55 -9.10
N MET A 28 5.63 1.68 -8.48
CA MET A 28 5.22 2.91 -7.81
C MET A 28 6.29 3.37 -6.80
N SER A 29 6.75 4.62 -6.92
CA SER A 29 7.77 5.19 -6.05
C SER A 29 7.59 6.69 -5.85
N LYS A 30 7.76 7.15 -4.61
CA LYS A 30 7.72 8.58 -4.28
C LYS A 30 8.80 9.39 -5.02
N SER A 31 10.02 8.85 -5.07
CA SER A 31 11.16 9.52 -5.71
C SER A 31 11.02 9.66 -7.23
N LEU A 32 10.23 8.80 -7.87
CA LEU A 32 9.94 8.86 -9.30
C LEU A 32 8.73 9.74 -9.64
N GLY A 33 7.97 10.17 -8.62
CA GLY A 33 6.75 10.97 -8.84
C GLY A 33 5.61 10.23 -9.55
N ASN A 34 5.70 8.89 -9.68
CA ASN A 34 4.77 8.03 -10.40
C ASN A 34 3.76 7.31 -9.49
N CYS A 35 3.48 7.85 -8.31
CA CYS A 35 2.57 7.22 -7.35
C CYS A 35 1.33 8.08 -7.07
N ILE A 36 0.23 7.39 -6.75
CA ILE A 36 -0.97 7.97 -6.17
C ILE A 36 -0.82 7.86 -4.65
N TYR A 37 -0.90 8.99 -3.95
CA TYR A 37 -0.83 9.03 -2.49
C TYR A 37 -2.22 8.84 -1.87
N LEU A 38 -2.29 8.23 -0.69
CA LEU A 38 -3.53 8.13 0.08
C LEU A 38 -4.08 9.51 0.49
N SER A 39 -3.21 10.53 0.50
CA SER A 39 -3.55 11.91 0.81
C SER A 39 -3.81 12.79 -0.42
N ASP A 40 -3.72 12.24 -1.64
CA ASP A 40 -4.03 13.01 -2.85
C ASP A 40 -5.49 13.49 -2.84
N THR A 41 -5.68 14.72 -3.25
CA THR A 41 -7.03 15.24 -3.51
C THR A 41 -7.67 14.56 -4.71
N GLU A 42 -9.00 14.65 -4.85
CA GLU A 42 -9.68 14.12 -6.04
C GLU A 42 -9.11 14.69 -7.34
N GLU A 43 -8.75 15.96 -7.34
CA GLU A 43 -8.16 16.63 -8.49
C GLU A 43 -6.76 16.09 -8.81
N ASP A 44 -5.94 15.79 -7.79
CA ASP A 44 -4.62 15.19 -7.99
C ASP A 44 -4.73 13.74 -8.50
N VAL A 45 -5.65 12.96 -7.93
CA VAL A 45 -5.94 11.60 -8.43
C VAL A 45 -6.40 11.65 -9.89
N LYS A 46 -7.29 12.60 -10.24
CA LYS A 46 -7.76 12.79 -11.61
C LYS A 46 -6.62 13.11 -12.56
N LYS A 47 -5.73 14.04 -12.21
CA LYS A 47 -4.56 14.39 -13.03
C LYS A 47 -3.68 13.17 -13.27
N LYS A 48 -3.38 12.41 -12.20
CA LYS A 48 -2.55 11.21 -12.27
C LYS A 48 -3.18 10.11 -13.10
N VAL A 49 -4.47 9.81 -12.91
CA VAL A 49 -5.19 8.78 -13.67
C VAL A 49 -5.30 9.17 -15.15
N MET A 50 -5.62 10.42 -15.44
CA MET A 50 -5.73 10.87 -16.85
C MET A 50 -4.39 10.85 -17.58
N SER A 51 -3.26 10.99 -16.87
CA SER A 51 -1.91 10.86 -17.42
C SER A 51 -1.35 9.44 -17.42
N MET A 52 -2.07 8.44 -16.88
CA MET A 52 -1.61 7.05 -16.88
C MET A 52 -1.29 6.54 -18.26
N TYR A 53 -0.21 5.75 -18.33
CA TYR A 53 0.17 5.03 -19.54
C TYR A 53 -0.91 4.02 -19.94
N THR A 54 -1.24 4.01 -21.21
CA THR A 54 -2.16 3.07 -21.85
C THR A 54 -1.48 2.40 -23.06
N ASP A 55 -2.23 1.85 -23.99
CA ASP A 55 -1.68 1.28 -25.22
C ASP A 55 -1.31 2.42 -26.21
N PRO A 56 -0.03 2.56 -26.60
CA PRO A 56 0.39 3.60 -27.55
C PRO A 56 -0.13 3.37 -28.98
N ASP A 57 -0.54 2.14 -29.32
CA ASP A 57 -1.08 1.79 -30.63
C ASP A 57 -2.59 2.08 -30.73
N HIS A 58 -3.27 2.30 -29.60
CA HIS A 58 -4.70 2.64 -29.52
C HIS A 58 -4.93 4.13 -29.75
N ILE A 59 -4.78 4.58 -31.01
CA ILE A 59 -4.84 6.01 -31.38
C ILE A 59 -6.29 6.47 -31.55
N LYS A 60 -7.12 5.66 -32.21
CA LYS A 60 -8.54 5.95 -32.44
C LYS A 60 -9.40 5.04 -31.56
N VAL A 61 -10.57 5.54 -31.16
CA VAL A 61 -11.54 4.74 -30.39
C VAL A 61 -11.93 3.45 -31.11
N SER A 62 -11.94 3.44 -32.44
CA SER A 62 -12.23 2.27 -33.25
C SER A 62 -11.13 1.21 -33.27
N ASP A 63 -9.92 1.57 -32.88
CA ASP A 63 -8.78 0.65 -32.96
C ASP A 63 -8.88 -0.40 -31.85
N PRO A 64 -8.49 -1.66 -32.14
CA PRO A 64 -8.32 -2.66 -31.08
C PRO A 64 -7.24 -2.22 -30.10
N GLY A 65 -7.53 -2.35 -28.80
CA GLY A 65 -6.58 -1.98 -27.73
C GLY A 65 -5.95 -3.21 -27.09
N LYS A 66 -4.73 -3.06 -26.54
CA LYS A 66 -4.04 -4.07 -25.74
C LYS A 66 -4.23 -3.79 -24.25
N ILE A 67 -4.56 -4.82 -23.49
CA ILE A 67 -4.67 -4.74 -22.03
C ILE A 67 -3.36 -5.10 -21.32
N GLU A 68 -2.52 -5.90 -21.96
CA GLU A 68 -1.23 -6.31 -21.44
C GLU A 68 -0.28 -5.10 -21.37
N GLY A 69 0.25 -4.82 -20.18
CA GLY A 69 1.08 -3.63 -19.93
C GLY A 69 0.31 -2.30 -19.84
N ASN A 70 -1.01 -2.32 -20.03
CA ASN A 70 -1.85 -1.16 -19.84
C ASN A 70 -2.08 -0.90 -18.35
N THR A 71 -1.50 0.19 -17.84
CA THR A 71 -1.52 0.51 -16.41
C THR A 71 -2.94 0.70 -15.88
N VAL A 72 -3.84 1.25 -16.67
CA VAL A 72 -5.23 1.49 -16.26
C VAL A 72 -5.95 0.16 -15.98
N PHE A 73 -5.79 -0.85 -16.84
CA PHE A 73 -6.38 -2.16 -16.60
C PHE A 73 -5.71 -2.90 -15.46
N THR A 74 -4.39 -2.75 -15.27
CA THR A 74 -3.70 -3.31 -14.09
C THR A 74 -4.29 -2.76 -12.78
N TYR A 75 -4.60 -1.47 -12.72
CA TYR A 75 -5.23 -0.87 -11.54
C TYR A 75 -6.71 -1.28 -11.39
N LEU A 76 -7.43 -1.46 -12.49
CA LEU A 76 -8.80 -2.01 -12.44
C LEU A 76 -8.80 -3.45 -11.93
N ASP A 77 -7.85 -4.29 -12.35
CA ASP A 77 -7.67 -5.65 -11.82
C ASP A 77 -7.37 -5.67 -10.31
N ALA A 78 -6.69 -4.63 -9.80
CA ALA A 78 -6.36 -4.52 -8.39
C ALA A 78 -7.52 -4.00 -7.52
N PHE A 79 -8.31 -3.06 -8.02
CA PHE A 79 -9.20 -2.25 -7.19
C PHE A 79 -10.68 -2.33 -7.57
N SER A 80 -11.05 -2.65 -8.82
CA SER A 80 -12.46 -2.69 -9.19
C SER A 80 -13.18 -3.92 -8.66
N LYS A 81 -14.44 -3.73 -8.29
CA LYS A 81 -15.38 -4.76 -7.83
C LYS A 81 -16.60 -4.78 -8.76
N GLU A 82 -17.35 -5.88 -8.78
CA GLU A 82 -18.56 -5.99 -9.61
C GLU A 82 -19.57 -4.87 -9.32
N GLU A 83 -19.72 -4.48 -8.05
CA GLU A 83 -20.61 -3.39 -7.66
C GLU A 83 -20.27 -2.04 -8.29
N ASP A 84 -18.98 -1.79 -8.61
CA ASP A 84 -18.52 -0.53 -9.19
C ASP A 84 -19.06 -0.33 -10.60
N PHE A 85 -19.31 -1.42 -11.34
CA PHE A 85 -19.91 -1.37 -12.67
C PHE A 85 -21.33 -0.84 -12.58
N GLY A 86 -22.16 -1.38 -11.69
CA GLY A 86 -23.52 -0.88 -11.48
C GLY A 86 -23.59 0.60 -11.09
N LEU A 87 -22.57 1.09 -10.35
CA LEU A 87 -22.50 2.47 -9.87
C LEU A 87 -21.99 3.46 -10.93
N PHE A 88 -20.94 3.08 -11.67
CA PHE A 88 -20.16 4.02 -12.46
C PHE A 88 -20.10 3.72 -13.95
N LEU A 89 -20.43 2.47 -14.35
CA LEU A 89 -20.32 2.01 -15.73
C LEU A 89 -21.36 0.92 -16.07
N PRO A 90 -22.68 1.23 -15.92
CA PRO A 90 -23.76 0.22 -15.92
C PRO A 90 -23.98 -0.50 -17.26
N GLU A 91 -23.30 -0.10 -18.33
CA GLU A 91 -23.33 -0.79 -19.62
C GLU A 91 -22.48 -2.06 -19.65
N TYR A 92 -21.71 -2.37 -18.58
CA TYR A 92 -20.93 -3.60 -18.41
C TYR A 92 -21.26 -4.23 -17.06
N ASN A 93 -21.28 -5.56 -17.02
CA ASN A 93 -21.53 -6.31 -15.79
C ASN A 93 -20.25 -6.53 -14.96
N ASN A 94 -19.10 -6.59 -15.62
CA ASN A 94 -17.82 -6.90 -14.98
C ASN A 94 -16.61 -6.39 -15.80
N LEU A 95 -15.42 -6.58 -15.24
CA LEU A 95 -14.18 -6.13 -15.85
C LEU A 95 -13.81 -6.90 -17.13
N ASP A 96 -14.18 -8.17 -17.24
CA ASP A 96 -13.88 -8.97 -18.42
C ASP A 96 -14.66 -8.49 -19.65
N GLU A 97 -15.93 -8.11 -19.49
CA GLU A 97 -16.71 -7.49 -20.57
C GLU A 97 -16.10 -6.16 -21.02
N LEU A 98 -15.62 -5.34 -20.09
CA LEU A 98 -14.93 -4.08 -20.40
C LEU A 98 -13.63 -4.32 -21.16
N LYS A 99 -12.82 -5.29 -20.73
CA LYS A 99 -11.59 -5.71 -21.38
C LYS A 99 -11.83 -6.25 -22.79
N ASP A 100 -12.83 -7.07 -22.96
CA ASP A 100 -13.18 -7.63 -24.27
C ASP A 100 -13.68 -6.55 -25.24
N HIS A 101 -14.43 -5.57 -24.76
CA HIS A 101 -14.80 -4.44 -25.59
C HIS A 101 -13.57 -3.61 -25.98
N TYR A 102 -12.66 -3.33 -25.07
CA TYR A 102 -11.42 -2.59 -25.36
C TYR A 102 -10.57 -3.30 -26.42
N LYS A 103 -10.40 -4.63 -26.31
CA LYS A 103 -9.67 -5.45 -27.28
C LYS A 103 -10.31 -5.46 -28.69
N ARG A 104 -11.64 -5.38 -28.77
CA ARG A 104 -12.33 -5.35 -30.07
C ARG A 104 -12.26 -3.99 -30.77
N GLY A 105 -11.94 -2.92 -30.04
CA GLY A 105 -12.11 -1.55 -30.46
C GLY A 105 -13.52 -1.02 -30.23
N GLY A 106 -13.68 0.29 -30.29
CA GLY A 106 -14.92 0.99 -29.97
C GLY A 106 -15.00 1.58 -28.56
N LEU A 107 -13.98 1.36 -27.74
CA LEU A 107 -13.89 1.88 -26.37
C LEU A 107 -12.62 2.73 -26.18
N GLY A 108 -12.80 4.02 -25.99
CA GLY A 108 -11.65 4.94 -25.83
C GLY A 108 -11.08 4.95 -24.40
N ASP A 109 -9.77 5.18 -24.28
CA ASP A 109 -9.00 5.26 -23.03
C ASP A 109 -9.60 6.19 -21.98
N VAL A 110 -10.11 7.34 -22.43
CA VAL A 110 -10.70 8.35 -21.53
C VAL A 110 -11.86 7.78 -20.73
N LYS A 111 -12.68 6.93 -21.33
CA LYS A 111 -13.84 6.30 -20.67
C LYS A 111 -13.36 5.31 -19.59
N VAL A 112 -12.38 4.47 -19.93
CA VAL A 112 -11.77 3.51 -18.99
C VAL A 112 -11.06 4.23 -17.84
N LYS A 113 -10.33 5.30 -18.14
CA LYS A 113 -9.69 6.16 -17.12
C LYS A 113 -10.70 6.82 -16.18
N LYS A 114 -11.83 7.30 -16.70
CA LYS A 114 -12.90 7.87 -15.86
C LYS A 114 -13.52 6.81 -14.94
N PHE A 115 -13.69 5.60 -15.42
CA PHE A 115 -14.16 4.50 -14.58
C PHE A 115 -13.16 4.20 -13.46
N LEU A 116 -11.88 4.05 -13.77
CA LEU A 116 -10.83 3.87 -12.77
C LEU A 116 -10.78 5.02 -11.76
N LEU A 117 -10.92 6.27 -12.23
CA LEU A 117 -10.96 7.44 -11.35
C LEU A 117 -12.08 7.35 -10.31
N ASN A 118 -13.28 6.94 -10.71
CA ASN A 118 -14.41 6.77 -9.80
C ASN A 118 -14.15 5.66 -8.79
N VAL A 119 -13.62 4.51 -9.24
CA VAL A 119 -13.24 3.39 -8.36
C VAL A 119 -12.22 3.84 -7.33
N LEU A 120 -11.14 4.51 -7.75
CA LEU A 120 -10.10 4.99 -6.83
C LEU A 120 -10.61 6.05 -5.87
N ASN A 121 -11.43 6.99 -6.31
CA ASN A 121 -11.98 8.00 -5.42
C ASN A 121 -12.92 7.41 -4.37
N LYS A 122 -13.75 6.42 -4.74
CA LYS A 122 -14.58 5.67 -3.78
C LYS A 122 -13.74 5.03 -2.68
N GLU A 123 -12.61 4.42 -3.02
CA GLU A 123 -11.71 3.78 -2.04
C GLU A 123 -10.92 4.80 -1.21
N LEU A 124 -10.53 5.93 -1.80
CA LEU A 124 -9.70 6.95 -1.14
C LEU A 124 -10.51 7.94 -0.28
N GLU A 125 -11.77 8.17 -0.60
CA GLU A 125 -12.60 9.14 0.12
C GLU A 125 -12.72 8.86 1.62
N PRO A 126 -13.00 7.64 2.08
CA PRO A 126 -13.04 7.34 3.51
C PRO A 126 -11.70 7.59 4.21
N ILE A 127 -10.59 7.38 3.51
CA ILE A 127 -9.24 7.62 4.04
C ILE A 127 -8.99 9.11 4.18
N ARG A 128 -9.34 9.91 3.15
CA ARG A 128 -9.24 11.38 3.19
C ARG A 128 -10.09 11.97 4.31
N ASN A 129 -11.32 11.50 4.46
CA ASN A 129 -12.24 11.97 5.49
C ASN A 129 -11.68 11.71 6.90
N ARG A 130 -11.17 10.50 7.18
CA ARG A 130 -10.52 10.21 8.46
C ARG A 130 -9.28 11.07 8.69
N ARG A 131 -8.47 11.30 7.67
CA ARG A 131 -7.32 12.19 7.76
C ARG A 131 -7.76 13.60 8.16
N HIS A 132 -8.77 14.16 7.51
CA HIS A 132 -9.31 15.48 7.85
C HIS A 132 -9.86 15.57 9.28
N GLU A 133 -10.44 14.49 9.81
CA GLU A 133 -10.84 14.47 11.22
C GLU A 133 -9.64 14.56 12.16
N TYR A 134 -8.57 13.80 11.91
CA TYR A 134 -7.36 13.89 12.71
C TYR A 134 -6.62 15.24 12.57
N GLU A 135 -6.67 15.87 11.43
CA GLU A 135 -6.08 17.20 11.20
C GLU A 135 -6.74 18.31 12.06
N LYS A 136 -7.95 18.10 12.54
CA LYS A 136 -8.65 19.03 13.45
C LYS A 136 -8.10 19.02 14.89
N ASP A 137 -7.44 17.93 15.28
CA ASP A 137 -6.88 17.75 16.64
C ASP A 137 -5.46 17.17 16.59
N ILE A 138 -4.52 18.00 16.19
CA ILE A 138 -3.10 17.64 16.14
C ILE A 138 -2.54 17.26 17.53
N PRO A 139 -2.87 17.94 18.65
CA PRO A 139 -2.45 17.49 19.97
C PRO A 139 -2.84 16.04 20.28
N TYR A 140 -4.05 15.62 19.91
CA TYR A 140 -4.49 14.24 20.07
C TYR A 140 -3.68 13.26 19.22
N VAL A 141 -3.33 13.62 17.98
CA VAL A 141 -2.45 12.80 17.12
C VAL A 141 -1.09 12.58 17.79
N TYR A 142 -0.50 13.63 18.39
CA TYR A 142 0.77 13.49 19.11
C TYR A 142 0.65 12.62 20.37
N GLU A 143 -0.47 12.66 21.07
CA GLU A 143 -0.69 11.78 22.23
C GLU A 143 -0.80 10.30 21.81
N ILE A 144 -1.49 9.99 20.69
CA ILE A 144 -1.53 8.64 20.11
C ILE A 144 -0.12 8.15 19.78
N LEU A 145 0.69 8.99 19.11
CA LEU A 145 2.08 8.65 18.74
C LEU A 145 2.94 8.40 19.98
N LYS A 146 2.82 9.24 20.99
CA LYS A 146 3.56 9.11 22.26
C LYS A 146 3.20 7.81 22.98
N GLN A 147 1.91 7.51 23.11
CA GLN A 147 1.45 6.28 23.74
C GLN A 147 1.87 5.03 22.95
N GLY A 148 1.75 5.07 21.63
CA GLY A 148 2.20 3.98 20.76
C GLY A 148 3.70 3.76 20.84
N THR A 149 4.50 4.82 20.89
CA THR A 149 5.95 4.74 21.08
C THR A 149 6.30 4.12 22.42
N LYS A 150 5.61 4.49 23.51
CA LYS A 150 5.81 3.91 24.83
C LYS A 150 5.54 2.41 24.82
N ASN A 151 4.40 1.99 24.27
CA ASN A 151 4.02 0.58 24.18
C ASN A 151 5.06 -0.23 23.37
N ALA A 152 5.50 0.31 22.23
CA ALA A 152 6.51 -0.33 21.39
C ALA A 152 7.87 -0.43 22.10
N TYR A 153 8.26 0.60 22.86
CA TYR A 153 9.49 0.62 23.63
C TYR A 153 9.49 -0.48 24.71
N GLU A 154 8.41 -0.61 25.47
CA GLU A 154 8.27 -1.64 26.53
C GLU A 154 8.45 -3.05 25.96
N VAL A 155 7.79 -3.38 24.85
CA VAL A 155 7.92 -4.69 24.20
C VAL A 155 9.33 -4.91 23.63
N ALA A 156 9.91 -3.89 22.99
CA ALA A 156 11.24 -3.98 22.39
C ALA A 156 12.32 -4.15 23.47
N GLU A 157 12.20 -3.44 24.60
CA GLU A 157 13.16 -3.52 25.72
C GLU A 157 13.11 -4.90 26.38
N GLN A 158 11.91 -5.45 26.62
CA GLN A 158 11.77 -6.81 27.12
C GLN A 158 12.43 -7.83 26.19
N THR A 159 12.11 -7.79 24.88
CA THR A 159 12.70 -8.70 23.89
C THR A 159 14.22 -8.56 23.83
N LEU A 160 14.74 -7.32 23.88
CA LEU A 160 16.17 -7.07 23.88
C LEU A 160 16.85 -7.63 25.13
N SER A 161 16.21 -7.51 26.31
CA SER A 161 16.70 -8.09 27.56
C SER A 161 16.82 -9.61 27.47
N GLU A 162 15.78 -10.27 26.94
CA GLU A 162 15.78 -11.72 26.73
C GLU A 162 16.87 -12.16 25.74
N VAL A 163 17.05 -11.43 24.64
CA VAL A 163 18.12 -11.69 23.66
C VAL A 163 19.50 -11.52 24.31
N LYS A 164 19.73 -10.46 25.08
CA LYS A 164 21.00 -10.26 25.79
C LYS A 164 21.30 -11.38 26.77
N ALA A 165 20.29 -11.84 27.51
CA ALA A 165 20.43 -12.95 28.43
C ALA A 165 20.76 -14.27 27.70
N ALA A 166 20.05 -14.57 26.61
CA ALA A 166 20.31 -15.77 25.80
C ALA A 166 21.70 -15.77 25.15
N MET A 167 22.20 -14.59 24.74
CA MET A 167 23.55 -14.42 24.21
C MET A 167 24.65 -14.32 25.30
N LYS A 168 24.27 -14.28 26.58
CA LYS A 168 25.18 -14.08 27.73
C LYS A 168 26.00 -12.78 27.64
N ILE A 169 25.37 -11.69 27.18
CA ILE A 169 25.95 -10.36 27.10
C ILE A 169 25.27 -9.35 28.05
N ASN A 170 24.53 -9.86 29.03
CA ASN A 170 23.85 -9.09 30.08
C ASN A 170 24.71 -8.96 31.35
N TYR A 171 26.01 -8.68 31.19
CA TYR A 171 27.01 -8.71 32.25
C TYR A 171 26.66 -7.92 33.51
N PHE A 172 25.97 -6.78 33.36
CA PHE A 172 25.63 -5.90 34.46
C PHE A 172 24.43 -6.40 35.28
N ASP A 173 23.60 -7.24 34.70
CA ASP A 173 22.36 -7.77 35.27
C ASP A 173 22.49 -9.26 35.68
N ASP A 174 23.62 -9.91 35.33
CA ASP A 174 23.90 -11.30 35.66
C ASP A 174 24.49 -11.41 37.06
N VAL A 175 23.61 -11.49 38.07
CA VAL A 175 23.97 -11.60 39.49
C VAL A 175 24.85 -12.83 39.75
N GLN A 176 24.64 -13.94 39.05
CA GLN A 176 25.45 -15.14 39.24
C GLN A 176 26.85 -14.99 38.71
N LEU A 177 27.00 -14.35 37.54
CA LEU A 177 28.30 -14.01 36.97
C LEU A 177 29.07 -13.06 37.91
N ILE A 178 28.42 -12.01 38.38
CA ILE A 178 29.02 -11.01 39.26
C ILE A 178 29.48 -11.67 40.57
N LYS A 179 28.66 -12.54 41.18
CA LYS A 179 28.99 -13.30 42.40
C LYS A 179 30.21 -14.22 42.17
N ALA A 180 30.19 -15.00 41.08
CA ALA A 180 31.32 -15.89 40.76
C ALA A 180 32.64 -15.14 40.54
N GLN A 181 32.57 -13.98 39.85
CA GLN A 181 33.74 -13.11 39.68
C GLN A 181 34.23 -12.53 41.00
N SER A 182 33.31 -12.07 41.86
CA SER A 182 33.65 -11.55 43.19
C SER A 182 34.35 -12.60 44.03
N GLU A 183 33.82 -13.84 44.11
CA GLU A 183 34.44 -14.93 44.86
C GLU A 183 35.81 -15.31 44.33
N LYS A 184 36.00 -15.30 43.01
CA LYS A 184 37.28 -15.60 42.34
C LYS A 184 38.40 -14.62 42.68
N TYR A 185 38.07 -13.33 42.86
CA TYR A 185 39.05 -12.23 43.01
C TYR A 185 39.05 -11.63 44.41
N SER A 186 38.35 -12.21 45.39
CA SER A 186 38.29 -11.77 46.80
C SER A 186 39.40 -12.39 47.67
N GLY A 187 40.36 -13.13 47.08
CA GLY A 187 41.42 -13.81 47.80
C GLY A 187 42.70 -12.97 47.98
#